data_26a4d81bb75f287188d1044fa2f3565b
#
_entry.id   26a4d81bb75f287188d1044fa2f3565b
#
_cell.length_a   1.000
_cell.length_b   1.000
_cell.length_c   1.000
_cell.angle_alpha   90.00
_cell.angle_beta   90.00
_cell.angle_gamma   90.00
#
_symmetry.space_group_name_H-M   'P 1'
#
loop_
_entity.id
_entity.type
_entity.pdbx_description
1 polymer ?
#
loop_
_entity_poly.entity_id
_entity_poly.type
_entity_poly.pdbx_seq_one_letter_code
_entity_poly.pdbx_strand_id
1 'polypeptide(L)'
;MGTIIGEGITFDDVLLVPAYSKVIPNQVDVSTYLTKKVKLNIPMMSAGMDTVTEHRMAIAMARQGGIGIIHKNMSIEAQAEEVDKVKRSENGVITDPFYLSPEHTLKDANDLMAKYRISGVPITEGRKLVGIITNRDLKFETDFSRKIKECMTSEGLITAKEGITLEDAKKILAKSRKEKLPIVDDDFNLKGLITIKDIEKQIKYPLAAKDAQGRLLCGAAVGITANVLARVDALVKANVDVIVIDSAHGHSENILKAVREIKAAYPELQVIAGNVATGASTKALIEAGVDAVKVGIGPGSICTTRVVAGIGVPQVTAVMDCYEVANSYGIPIIADGGIKYSGDITKAIAAGANVCMMGSMFAGCDESPGTFELYQGRKYKVYRGMGSIAAMENGSKDRYFQENAKKLVPEGVEGRVAYKGHVEDTVFQLIGGLRSGMGYCGAENIEKLKTTGRFIKISAASLKESHPHDIHITKEAPNYSVDE
;
A
#
# COMPACT_ATOMS: atom_id res chain seq x y z
N MET A 1 27.76 -3.98 -32.54
CA MET A 1 26.85 -2.95 -33.10
C MET A 1 25.50 -3.12 -32.46
N GLY A 2 24.87 -2.05 -31.95
CA GLY A 2 23.55 -2.13 -31.35
C GLY A 2 22.47 -2.45 -32.38
N THR A 3 21.36 -3.07 -31.96
CA THR A 3 20.26 -3.50 -32.83
C THR A 3 18.96 -2.84 -32.37
N ILE A 4 18.18 -2.34 -33.32
CA ILE A 4 16.81 -1.89 -33.07
C ILE A 4 15.91 -3.13 -33.09
N ILE A 5 15.27 -3.45 -31.94
CA ILE A 5 14.46 -4.64 -31.76
C ILE A 5 12.94 -4.39 -31.92
N GLY A 6 12.53 -3.13 -31.98
CA GLY A 6 11.11 -2.79 -32.11
C GLY A 6 10.81 -1.34 -31.84
N GLU A 7 9.52 -1.02 -31.78
CA GLU A 7 8.96 0.30 -31.43
C GLU A 7 8.35 0.25 -30.04
N GLY A 8 8.68 1.21 -29.19
CA GLY A 8 8.16 1.31 -27.83
C GLY A 8 6.91 2.17 -27.75
N ILE A 9 5.89 1.71 -27.00
CA ILE A 9 4.60 2.33 -26.82
C ILE A 9 4.39 2.72 -25.36
N THR A 10 4.02 3.98 -25.11
CA THR A 10 3.61 4.47 -23.79
C THR A 10 2.08 4.72 -23.73
N PHE A 11 1.57 5.14 -22.56
CA PHE A 11 0.13 5.40 -22.39
C PHE A 11 -0.41 6.48 -23.33
N ASP A 12 0.40 7.49 -23.64
CA ASP A 12 0.01 8.59 -24.52
C ASP A 12 -0.03 8.19 -26.02
N ASP A 13 0.53 7.05 -26.39
CA ASP A 13 0.58 6.57 -27.77
C ASP A 13 -0.63 5.74 -28.15
N VAL A 14 -1.51 5.41 -27.21
CA VAL A 14 -2.62 4.48 -27.44
C VAL A 14 -3.92 4.91 -26.75
N LEU A 15 -5.04 4.50 -27.35
CA LEU A 15 -6.36 4.47 -26.70
C LEU A 15 -6.93 3.05 -26.74
N LEU A 16 -7.80 2.73 -25.78
CA LEU A 16 -8.61 1.50 -25.82
C LEU A 16 -9.81 1.72 -26.73
N VAL A 17 -10.06 0.74 -27.59
CA VAL A 17 -11.22 0.75 -28.52
C VAL A 17 -12.46 0.33 -27.75
N PRO A 18 -13.55 1.11 -27.77
CA PRO A 18 -14.82 0.72 -27.18
C PRO A 18 -15.34 -0.59 -27.78
N ALA A 19 -15.99 -1.40 -26.94
CA ALA A 19 -16.59 -2.66 -27.36
C ALA A 19 -18.07 -2.75 -26.95
N TYR A 20 -18.78 -3.72 -27.50
CA TYR A 20 -20.14 -4.00 -27.03
C TYR A 20 -20.12 -4.36 -25.55
N SER A 21 -20.97 -3.68 -24.77
CA SER A 21 -21.01 -3.83 -23.32
C SER A 21 -22.40 -4.12 -22.81
N LYS A 22 -22.51 -5.11 -21.93
CA LYS A 22 -23.66 -5.34 -21.05
C LYS A 22 -23.35 -4.97 -19.61
N VAL A 23 -22.18 -4.41 -19.36
CA VAL A 23 -21.64 -4.15 -18.03
C VAL A 23 -21.96 -2.73 -17.60
N ILE A 24 -22.51 -2.58 -16.39
CA ILE A 24 -22.74 -1.28 -15.76
C ILE A 24 -21.50 -0.95 -14.92
N PRO A 25 -20.88 0.24 -15.07
CA PRO A 25 -19.64 0.59 -14.38
C PRO A 25 -19.64 0.35 -12.86
N ASN A 26 -20.77 0.57 -12.20
CA ASN A 26 -20.90 0.35 -10.74
C ASN A 26 -20.86 -1.12 -10.32
N GLN A 27 -21.05 -2.05 -11.25
CA GLN A 27 -21.14 -3.50 -10.99
C GLN A 27 -19.87 -4.25 -11.37
N VAL A 28 -18.87 -3.58 -11.98
CA VAL A 28 -17.62 -4.25 -12.33
C VAL A 28 -16.83 -4.61 -11.10
N ASP A 29 -16.23 -5.81 -11.10
CA ASP A 29 -15.30 -6.25 -10.06
C ASP A 29 -13.88 -5.76 -10.40
N VAL A 30 -13.36 -4.87 -9.58
CA VAL A 30 -12.00 -4.33 -9.71
C VAL A 30 -11.00 -5.04 -8.79
N SER A 31 -11.42 -6.09 -8.10
CA SER A 31 -10.52 -6.88 -7.26
C SER A 31 -9.51 -7.65 -8.11
N THR A 32 -8.32 -7.86 -7.57
CA THR A 32 -7.22 -8.51 -8.28
C THR A 32 -6.22 -9.14 -7.32
N TYR A 33 -5.33 -9.97 -7.84
CA TYR A 33 -4.21 -10.52 -7.09
C TYR A 33 -2.97 -9.62 -7.21
N LEU A 34 -2.43 -9.22 -6.06
CA LEU A 34 -1.14 -8.52 -5.96
C LEU A 34 0.03 -9.49 -6.11
N THR A 35 -0.09 -10.64 -5.46
CA THR A 35 0.86 -11.76 -5.50
C THR A 35 0.08 -13.05 -5.67
N LYS A 36 0.77 -14.20 -5.71
CA LYS A 36 0.11 -15.52 -5.77
C LYS A 36 -0.95 -15.73 -4.68
N LYS A 37 -0.78 -15.11 -3.51
CA LYS A 37 -1.63 -15.36 -2.31
C LYS A 37 -2.35 -14.11 -1.80
N VAL A 38 -1.86 -12.92 -2.09
CA VAL A 38 -2.42 -11.66 -1.59
C VAL A 38 -3.39 -11.08 -2.63
N LYS A 39 -4.65 -10.95 -2.23
CA LYS A 39 -5.71 -10.32 -3.04
C LYS A 39 -5.97 -8.90 -2.54
N LEU A 40 -6.16 -7.96 -3.48
CA LEU A 40 -6.60 -6.59 -3.22
C LEU A 40 -8.02 -6.40 -3.73
N ASN A 41 -8.77 -5.49 -3.12
CA ASN A 41 -10.12 -5.13 -3.53
C ASN A 41 -10.15 -4.02 -4.59
N ILE A 42 -9.03 -3.30 -4.75
CA ILE A 42 -8.78 -2.36 -5.87
C ILE A 42 -7.36 -2.56 -6.40
N PRO A 43 -7.10 -2.34 -7.69
CA PRO A 43 -5.81 -2.61 -8.33
C PRO A 43 -4.79 -1.48 -8.11
N MET A 44 -4.64 -0.99 -6.88
CA MET A 44 -3.82 0.18 -6.57
C MET A 44 -2.87 -0.05 -5.41
N MET A 45 -1.67 0.50 -5.56
CA MET A 45 -0.58 0.40 -4.61
C MET A 45 0.16 1.74 -4.52
N SER A 46 0.41 2.26 -3.31
CA SER A 46 1.26 3.45 -3.14
C SER A 46 2.73 3.07 -3.09
N ALA A 47 3.56 3.88 -3.78
CA ALA A 47 4.98 3.59 -3.97
C ALA A 47 5.80 3.68 -2.68
N GLY A 48 6.80 2.80 -2.54
CA GLY A 48 7.73 2.77 -1.42
C GLY A 48 8.77 3.89 -1.48
N MET A 49 8.31 5.13 -1.51
CA MET A 49 9.12 6.35 -1.62
C MET A 49 8.98 7.20 -0.35
N ASP A 50 10.06 7.84 0.07
CA ASP A 50 10.15 8.58 1.33
C ASP A 50 9.30 9.87 1.40
N THR A 51 8.71 10.28 0.28
CA THR A 51 7.71 11.36 0.19
C THR A 51 6.31 10.85 -0.15
N VAL A 52 6.07 9.54 -0.17
CA VAL A 52 4.79 8.95 -0.56
C VAL A 52 4.18 8.07 0.54
N THR A 53 4.92 7.06 1.04
CA THR A 53 4.31 6.03 1.88
C THR A 53 5.04 5.78 3.20
N GLU A 54 4.42 6.23 4.27
CA GLU A 54 4.60 5.79 5.65
C GLU A 54 3.27 5.24 6.18
N HIS A 55 3.15 4.93 7.49
CA HIS A 55 1.95 4.29 8.06
C HIS A 55 0.64 5.02 7.73
N ARG A 56 0.60 6.36 7.70
CA ARG A 56 -0.63 7.12 7.40
C ARG A 56 -1.17 6.79 6.00
N MET A 57 -0.31 6.86 4.98
CA MET A 57 -0.66 6.52 3.60
C MET A 57 -1.00 5.03 3.47
N ALA A 58 -0.21 4.14 4.08
CA ALA A 58 -0.45 2.71 4.02
C ALA A 58 -1.80 2.31 4.64
N ILE A 59 -2.17 2.90 5.78
CA ILE A 59 -3.49 2.72 6.40
C ILE A 59 -4.60 3.20 5.47
N ALA A 60 -4.47 4.39 4.93
CA ALA A 60 -5.49 4.97 4.06
C ALA A 60 -5.68 4.16 2.76
N MET A 61 -4.59 3.73 2.13
CA MET A 61 -4.63 2.86 0.94
C MET A 61 -5.29 1.51 1.23
N ALA A 62 -4.93 0.86 2.34
CA ALA A 62 -5.52 -0.43 2.71
C ALA A 62 -7.01 -0.30 3.05
N ARG A 63 -7.45 0.79 3.66
CA ARG A 63 -8.87 1.10 3.91
C ARG A 63 -9.69 1.21 2.63
N GLN A 64 -9.09 1.75 1.57
CA GLN A 64 -9.73 1.85 0.27
C GLN A 64 -9.68 0.52 -0.52
N GLY A 65 -9.00 -0.51 -0.02
CA GLY A 65 -8.91 -1.82 -0.64
C GLY A 65 -7.63 -2.09 -1.43
N GLY A 66 -6.70 -1.13 -1.44
CA GLY A 66 -5.36 -1.26 -2.01
C GLY A 66 -4.31 -1.66 -0.97
N ILE A 67 -3.05 -1.30 -1.22
CA ILE A 67 -1.94 -1.54 -0.28
C ILE A 67 -0.92 -0.40 -0.35
N GLY A 68 -0.33 -0.04 0.79
CA GLY A 68 0.81 0.87 0.85
C GLY A 68 2.11 0.11 1.07
N ILE A 69 3.19 0.57 0.42
CA ILE A 69 4.53 0.02 0.59
C ILE A 69 5.37 0.99 1.40
N ILE A 70 5.66 0.65 2.65
CA ILE A 70 6.51 1.47 3.54
C ILE A 70 7.92 1.56 2.94
N HIS A 71 8.42 2.78 2.79
CA HIS A 71 9.75 3.02 2.22
C HIS A 71 10.89 2.55 3.14
N LYS A 72 12.07 2.34 2.58
CA LYS A 72 13.26 1.83 3.31
C LYS A 72 14.24 2.91 3.79
N ASN A 73 14.02 4.19 3.46
CA ASN A 73 14.90 5.31 3.86
C ASN A 73 14.75 5.65 5.36
N MET A 74 14.91 4.66 6.20
CA MET A 74 14.86 4.74 7.66
C MET A 74 15.57 3.52 8.27
N SER A 75 15.80 3.53 9.58
CA SER A 75 16.39 2.38 10.26
C SER A 75 15.49 1.13 10.17
N ILE A 76 16.05 -0.04 10.44
CA ILE A 76 15.31 -1.31 10.45
C ILE A 76 14.16 -1.24 11.46
N GLU A 77 14.45 -0.72 12.66
CA GLU A 77 13.51 -0.60 13.77
C GLU A 77 12.38 0.37 13.43
N ALA A 78 12.72 1.53 12.84
CA ALA A 78 11.73 2.53 12.45
C ALA A 78 10.80 1.99 11.37
N GLN A 79 11.30 1.25 10.37
CA GLN A 79 10.46 0.66 9.33
C GLN A 79 9.56 -0.44 9.89
N ALA A 80 10.06 -1.27 10.78
CA ALA A 80 9.25 -2.28 11.48
C ALA A 80 8.16 -1.62 12.35
N GLU A 81 8.47 -0.50 13.02
CA GLU A 81 7.48 0.28 13.77
C GLU A 81 6.39 0.88 12.85
N GLU A 82 6.75 1.38 11.67
CA GLU A 82 5.77 1.85 10.68
C GLU A 82 4.82 0.73 10.24
N VAL A 83 5.33 -0.47 9.97
CA VAL A 83 4.51 -1.65 9.67
C VAL A 83 3.61 -2.01 10.85
N ASP A 84 4.14 -2.05 12.07
CA ASP A 84 3.37 -2.37 13.29
C ASP A 84 2.22 -1.36 13.50
N LYS A 85 2.44 -0.06 13.25
CA LYS A 85 1.39 0.97 13.28
C LYS A 85 0.23 0.66 12.31
N VAL A 86 0.54 0.18 11.10
CA VAL A 86 -0.48 -0.23 10.13
C VAL A 86 -1.23 -1.45 10.63
N LYS A 87 -0.51 -2.50 11.05
CA LYS A 87 -1.10 -3.77 11.50
C LYS A 87 -1.97 -3.60 12.75
N ARG A 88 -1.65 -2.64 13.61
CA ARG A 88 -2.45 -2.32 14.82
C ARG A 88 -3.57 -1.30 14.58
N SER A 89 -3.62 -0.65 13.43
CA SER A 89 -4.60 0.42 13.16
C SER A 89 -6.03 -0.08 13.06
N GLU A 90 -6.23 -1.31 12.61
CA GLU A 90 -7.52 -1.99 12.54
C GLU A 90 -7.35 -3.47 12.83
N ASN A 91 -8.26 -3.96 13.66
CA ASN A 91 -8.36 -5.37 13.97
C ASN A 91 -9.85 -5.77 13.89
N GLY A 92 -10.13 -6.94 13.36
CA GLY A 92 -11.47 -7.52 13.51
C GLY A 92 -11.66 -7.97 14.96
N VAL A 93 -10.88 -8.96 15.34
CA VAL A 93 -10.66 -9.36 16.75
C VAL A 93 -9.19 -9.12 17.04
N ILE A 94 -8.86 -8.33 18.03
CA ILE A 94 -7.48 -8.18 18.50
C ILE A 94 -7.11 -9.49 19.20
N THR A 95 -6.37 -10.37 18.53
CA THR A 95 -6.04 -11.72 19.03
C THR A 95 -4.93 -11.73 20.08
N ASP A 96 -4.18 -10.64 20.22
CA ASP A 96 -3.16 -10.45 21.26
C ASP A 96 -3.31 -9.04 21.84
N PRO A 97 -4.37 -8.80 22.64
CA PRO A 97 -4.60 -7.50 23.23
C PRO A 97 -3.56 -7.20 24.30
N PHE A 98 -3.17 -5.94 24.43
CA PHE A 98 -2.42 -5.51 25.61
C PHE A 98 -3.23 -5.80 26.86
N TYR A 99 -2.58 -6.30 27.88
CA TYR A 99 -3.17 -6.54 29.19
C TYR A 99 -2.23 -6.11 30.31
N LEU A 100 -2.76 -5.83 31.47
CA LEU A 100 -2.00 -5.52 32.68
C LEU A 100 -2.50 -6.40 33.83
N SER A 101 -1.69 -6.50 34.87
CA SER A 101 -2.07 -7.16 36.12
C SER A 101 -2.80 -6.18 37.04
N PRO A 102 -3.68 -6.64 37.94
CA PRO A 102 -4.30 -5.82 38.99
C PRO A 102 -3.30 -5.07 39.88
N GLU A 103 -2.07 -5.58 39.98
CA GLU A 103 -1.01 -5.02 40.81
C GLU A 103 -0.21 -3.90 40.13
N HIS A 104 -0.38 -3.66 38.83
CA HIS A 104 0.17 -2.50 38.17
C HIS A 104 -0.51 -1.21 38.66
N THR A 105 0.13 -0.07 38.42
CA THR A 105 -0.39 1.25 38.80
C THR A 105 -1.31 1.83 37.73
N LEU A 106 -2.12 2.80 38.11
CA LEU A 106 -2.92 3.58 37.15
C LEU A 106 -2.02 4.34 36.17
N LYS A 107 -0.80 4.71 36.61
CA LYS A 107 0.21 5.31 35.74
C LYS A 107 0.61 4.35 34.61
N ASP A 108 0.87 3.08 34.93
CA ASP A 108 1.24 2.07 33.93
C ASP A 108 0.12 1.91 32.87
N ALA A 109 -1.15 1.91 33.33
CA ALA A 109 -2.29 1.85 32.42
C ALA A 109 -2.40 3.10 31.54
N ASN A 110 -2.23 4.28 32.13
CA ASN A 110 -2.29 5.56 31.41
C ASN A 110 -1.16 5.68 30.38
N ASP A 111 0.06 5.33 30.76
CA ASP A 111 1.23 5.38 29.87
C ASP A 111 1.10 4.37 28.72
N LEU A 112 0.59 3.17 28.98
CA LEU A 112 0.28 2.16 27.96
C LEU A 112 -0.79 2.68 26.98
N MET A 113 -1.90 3.22 27.51
CA MET A 113 -2.97 3.76 26.70
C MET A 113 -2.53 4.96 25.85
N ALA A 114 -1.71 5.86 26.40
CA ALA A 114 -1.14 7.00 25.68
C ALA A 114 -0.19 6.56 24.57
N LYS A 115 0.75 5.66 24.90
CA LYS A 115 1.76 5.14 23.95
C LYS A 115 1.12 4.50 22.72
N TYR A 116 0.09 3.66 22.93
CA TYR A 116 -0.54 2.90 21.85
C TYR A 116 -1.86 3.51 21.37
N ARG A 117 -2.25 4.69 21.88
CA ARG A 117 -3.49 5.41 21.53
C ARG A 117 -4.75 4.54 21.67
N ILE A 118 -4.78 3.68 22.68
CA ILE A 118 -5.92 2.83 23.04
C ILE A 118 -6.68 3.44 24.21
N SER A 119 -7.99 3.15 24.31
CA SER A 119 -8.89 3.76 25.28
C SER A 119 -9.25 2.82 26.45
N GLY A 120 -8.55 1.71 26.58
CA GLY A 120 -8.71 0.80 27.70
C GLY A 120 -8.01 -0.52 27.48
N VAL A 121 -7.74 -1.20 28.58
CA VAL A 121 -6.88 -2.39 28.68
C VAL A 121 -7.57 -3.46 29.51
N PRO A 122 -7.70 -4.71 29.03
CA PRO A 122 -8.08 -5.86 29.85
C PRO A 122 -7.08 -6.09 30.98
N ILE A 123 -7.57 -6.49 32.12
CA ILE A 123 -6.76 -6.80 33.32
C ILE A 123 -6.83 -8.29 33.57
N THR A 124 -5.67 -8.94 33.70
CA THR A 124 -5.57 -10.39 33.85
C THR A 124 -4.70 -10.78 35.05
N GLU A 125 -5.04 -11.91 35.67
CA GLU A 125 -4.17 -12.67 36.56
C GLU A 125 -3.64 -13.90 35.79
N GLY A 126 -2.37 -13.87 35.45
CA GLY A 126 -1.85 -14.79 34.44
C GLY A 126 -2.51 -14.54 33.09
N ARG A 127 -3.33 -15.49 32.62
CA ARG A 127 -4.15 -15.34 31.40
C ARG A 127 -5.64 -15.07 31.69
N LYS A 128 -6.08 -15.31 32.93
CA LYS A 128 -7.49 -15.19 33.31
C LYS A 128 -7.91 -13.74 33.36
N LEU A 129 -8.97 -13.38 32.65
CA LEU A 129 -9.57 -12.05 32.68
C LEU A 129 -10.21 -11.78 34.02
N VAL A 130 -9.79 -10.74 34.74
CA VAL A 130 -10.33 -10.35 36.07
C VAL A 130 -10.92 -8.93 36.07
N GLY A 131 -10.67 -8.14 35.01
CA GLY A 131 -11.19 -6.79 34.93
C GLY A 131 -10.91 -6.11 33.61
N ILE A 132 -11.34 -4.88 33.53
CA ILE A 132 -11.01 -3.95 32.45
C ILE A 132 -10.84 -2.54 33.02
N ILE A 133 -9.83 -1.79 32.54
CA ILE A 133 -9.65 -0.39 32.87
C ILE A 133 -9.71 0.44 31.59
N THR A 134 -10.33 1.60 31.63
CA THR A 134 -10.57 2.46 30.48
C THR A 134 -10.22 3.92 30.80
N ASN A 135 -10.09 4.75 29.75
CA ASN A 135 -9.93 6.20 29.93
C ASN A 135 -11.05 6.84 30.75
N ARG A 136 -12.24 6.21 30.79
CA ARG A 136 -13.37 6.70 31.57
C ARG A 136 -13.11 6.53 33.07
N ASP A 137 -12.47 5.42 33.45
CA ASP A 137 -12.11 5.13 34.84
C ASP A 137 -10.98 6.03 35.33
N LEU A 138 -10.08 6.46 34.43
CA LEU A 138 -8.95 7.35 34.72
C LEU A 138 -9.29 8.85 34.66
N LYS A 139 -10.43 9.23 34.08
CA LYS A 139 -10.73 10.62 33.70
C LYS A 139 -10.71 11.60 34.86
N PHE A 140 -11.10 11.17 36.04
CA PHE A 140 -11.21 11.99 37.23
C PHE A 140 -10.22 11.60 38.31
N GLU A 141 -9.29 10.71 38.00
CA GLU A 141 -8.30 10.23 38.95
C GLU A 141 -7.15 11.25 39.07
N THR A 142 -6.73 11.50 40.29
CA THR A 142 -5.64 12.45 40.60
C THR A 142 -4.40 11.75 41.13
N ASP A 143 -4.54 10.55 41.71
CA ASP A 143 -3.45 9.74 42.23
C ASP A 143 -3.18 8.52 41.35
N PHE A 144 -2.30 8.69 40.41
CA PHE A 144 -1.87 7.62 39.50
C PHE A 144 -0.92 6.59 40.12
N SER A 145 -0.55 6.71 41.40
CA SER A 145 0.22 5.70 42.11
C SER A 145 -0.63 4.53 42.64
N ARG A 146 -1.95 4.71 42.66
CA ARG A 146 -2.91 3.67 43.06
C ARG A 146 -2.84 2.45 42.18
N LYS A 147 -3.24 1.28 42.74
CA LYS A 147 -3.29 0.02 42.02
C LYS A 147 -4.51 -0.05 41.09
N ILE A 148 -4.35 -0.69 39.94
CA ILE A 148 -5.43 -0.89 38.94
C ILE A 148 -6.63 -1.56 39.58
N LYS A 149 -6.45 -2.56 40.46
CA LYS A 149 -7.53 -3.28 41.16
C LYS A 149 -8.50 -2.39 41.92
N GLU A 150 -8.08 -1.20 42.31
CA GLU A 150 -8.89 -0.25 43.06
C GLU A 150 -9.86 0.55 42.17
N CYS A 151 -9.58 0.63 40.87
CA CYS A 151 -10.31 1.49 39.93
C CYS A 151 -10.88 0.71 38.74
N MET A 152 -10.41 -0.52 38.48
CA MET A 152 -10.89 -1.32 37.36
C MET A 152 -12.35 -1.75 37.53
N THR A 153 -13.04 -1.95 36.45
CA THR A 153 -14.32 -2.67 36.42
C THR A 153 -14.03 -4.16 36.52
N SER A 154 -14.42 -4.80 37.61
CA SER A 154 -14.25 -6.25 37.86
C SER A 154 -15.59 -7.03 37.91
N GLU A 155 -16.69 -6.36 38.25
CA GLU A 155 -18.01 -6.95 38.31
C GLU A 155 -18.81 -6.65 37.03
N GLY A 156 -19.68 -7.61 36.64
CA GLY A 156 -20.54 -7.44 35.47
C GLY A 156 -19.79 -7.31 34.16
N LEU A 157 -18.63 -7.96 34.03
CA LEU A 157 -17.86 -7.98 32.80
C LEU A 157 -18.67 -8.58 31.66
N ILE A 158 -18.82 -7.84 30.59
CA ILE A 158 -19.44 -8.31 29.34
C ILE A 158 -18.34 -8.92 28.49
N THR A 159 -18.45 -10.21 28.20
CA THR A 159 -17.47 -10.96 27.40
C THR A 159 -18.19 -11.75 26.31
N ALA A 160 -17.45 -12.25 25.34
CA ALA A 160 -17.92 -13.20 24.34
C ALA A 160 -16.94 -14.36 24.19
N LYS A 161 -17.40 -15.44 23.58
CA LYS A 161 -16.57 -16.61 23.27
C LYS A 161 -15.79 -16.43 21.98
N GLU A 162 -14.70 -17.15 21.88
CA GLU A 162 -13.91 -17.25 20.66
C GLU A 162 -14.78 -17.69 19.47
N GLY A 163 -14.57 -17.12 18.29
CA GLY A 163 -15.38 -17.39 17.10
C GLY A 163 -16.63 -16.53 16.93
N ILE A 164 -16.92 -15.59 17.83
CA ILE A 164 -18.04 -14.66 17.68
C ILE A 164 -17.88 -13.82 16.40
N THR A 165 -18.99 -13.59 15.68
CA THR A 165 -19.00 -12.68 14.52
C THR A 165 -18.99 -11.21 14.98
N LEU A 166 -18.43 -10.30 14.15
CA LEU A 166 -18.45 -8.87 14.47
C LEU A 166 -19.88 -8.30 14.53
N GLU A 167 -20.82 -8.89 13.79
CA GLU A 167 -22.22 -8.49 13.84
C GLU A 167 -22.87 -8.85 15.18
N ASP A 168 -22.60 -10.04 15.71
CA ASP A 168 -23.10 -10.43 17.03
C ASP A 168 -22.38 -9.66 18.15
N ALA A 169 -21.08 -9.41 18.01
CA ALA A 169 -20.34 -8.53 18.91
C ALA A 169 -20.95 -7.13 18.96
N LYS A 170 -21.36 -6.57 17.80
CA LYS A 170 -22.07 -5.29 17.73
C LYS A 170 -23.38 -5.30 18.51
N LYS A 171 -24.19 -6.37 18.39
CA LYS A 171 -25.44 -6.51 19.13
C LYS A 171 -25.20 -6.55 20.65
N ILE A 172 -24.16 -7.28 21.10
CA ILE A 172 -23.78 -7.35 22.52
C ILE A 172 -23.33 -5.98 23.03
N LEU A 173 -22.42 -5.31 22.31
CA LEU A 173 -21.92 -3.98 22.68
C LEU A 173 -23.05 -2.94 22.73
N ALA A 174 -23.96 -2.95 21.74
CA ALA A 174 -25.11 -2.05 21.70
C ALA A 174 -26.07 -2.29 22.89
N LYS A 175 -26.42 -3.54 23.19
CA LYS A 175 -27.30 -3.90 24.30
C LYS A 175 -26.66 -3.54 25.65
N SER A 176 -25.38 -3.80 25.83
CA SER A 176 -24.67 -3.55 27.09
C SER A 176 -24.22 -2.10 27.26
N ARG A 177 -24.29 -1.28 26.20
CA ARG A 177 -23.74 0.10 26.14
C ARG A 177 -22.26 0.17 26.52
N LYS A 178 -21.51 -0.88 26.18
CA LYS A 178 -20.05 -0.96 26.36
C LYS A 178 -19.34 -0.69 25.04
N GLU A 179 -18.11 -0.24 25.12
CA GLU A 179 -17.27 0.09 23.94
C GLU A 179 -16.26 -1.04 23.63
N LYS A 180 -16.09 -1.97 24.56
CA LYS A 180 -15.09 -3.05 24.48
C LYS A 180 -15.69 -4.37 24.91
N LEU A 181 -15.37 -5.42 24.17
CA LEU A 181 -15.84 -6.78 24.38
C LEU A 181 -14.63 -7.71 24.44
N PRO A 182 -14.13 -8.06 25.64
CA PRO A 182 -13.12 -9.08 25.78
C PRO A 182 -13.65 -10.44 25.28
N ILE A 183 -12.81 -11.15 24.56
CA ILE A 183 -13.08 -12.50 24.07
C ILE A 183 -12.33 -13.48 24.98
N VAL A 184 -13.02 -14.46 25.46
CA VAL A 184 -12.47 -15.43 26.42
C VAL A 184 -12.76 -16.87 25.98
N ASP A 185 -11.93 -17.81 26.44
CA ASP A 185 -12.22 -19.25 26.35
C ASP A 185 -13.13 -19.72 27.47
N ASP A 186 -13.34 -21.04 27.57
CA ASP A 186 -14.21 -21.65 28.57
C ASP A 186 -13.66 -21.53 30.01
N ASP A 187 -12.34 -21.37 30.15
CA ASP A 187 -11.69 -21.16 31.46
C ASP A 187 -11.56 -19.65 31.80
N PHE A 188 -12.22 -18.79 31.03
CA PHE A 188 -12.17 -17.33 31.16
C PHE A 188 -10.81 -16.70 30.91
N ASN A 189 -9.93 -17.38 30.15
CA ASN A 189 -8.68 -16.79 29.73
C ASN A 189 -8.91 -15.81 28.58
N LEU A 190 -8.22 -14.67 28.61
CA LEU A 190 -8.29 -13.66 27.57
C LEU A 190 -7.69 -14.20 26.27
N LYS A 191 -8.49 -14.19 25.20
CA LYS A 191 -8.11 -14.63 23.84
C LYS A 191 -8.12 -13.48 22.83
N GLY A 192 -8.87 -12.42 23.15
CA GLY A 192 -8.97 -11.29 22.24
C GLY A 192 -9.75 -10.13 22.81
N LEU A 193 -9.86 -9.09 22.00
CA LEU A 193 -10.64 -7.90 22.32
C LEU A 193 -11.30 -7.38 21.04
N ILE A 194 -12.59 -7.07 21.08
CA ILE A 194 -13.30 -6.34 20.03
C ILE A 194 -13.69 -4.98 20.59
N THR A 195 -13.51 -3.91 19.79
CA THR A 195 -13.96 -2.58 20.18
C THR A 195 -15.03 -2.06 19.21
N ILE A 196 -15.88 -1.15 19.69
CA ILE A 196 -16.90 -0.52 18.84
C ILE A 196 -16.26 0.24 17.67
N LYS A 197 -15.09 0.82 17.91
CA LYS A 197 -14.32 1.54 16.87
C LYS A 197 -13.90 0.63 15.72
N ASP A 198 -13.56 -0.63 16.00
CA ASP A 198 -13.18 -1.59 14.95
C ASP A 198 -14.40 -1.98 14.10
N ILE A 199 -15.56 -2.12 14.74
CA ILE A 199 -16.83 -2.35 14.05
C ILE A 199 -17.24 -1.14 13.18
N GLU A 200 -17.14 0.07 13.73
CA GLU A 200 -17.42 1.31 12.99
C GLU A 200 -16.50 1.47 11.76
N LYS A 201 -15.21 1.17 11.90
CA LYS A 201 -14.25 1.19 10.80
C LYS A 201 -14.60 0.16 9.72
N GLN A 202 -15.04 -1.03 10.09
CA GLN A 202 -15.45 -2.05 9.12
C GLN A 202 -16.69 -1.61 8.33
N ILE A 203 -17.65 -0.94 9.00
CA ILE A 203 -18.83 -0.37 8.32
C ILE A 203 -18.43 0.78 7.39
N LYS A 204 -17.51 1.64 7.85
CA LYS A 204 -17.05 2.79 7.08
C LYS A 204 -16.19 2.37 5.88
N TYR A 205 -15.37 1.32 6.01
CA TYR A 205 -14.42 0.86 4.99
C TYR A 205 -14.69 -0.60 4.58
N PRO A 206 -15.81 -0.87 3.91
CA PRO A 206 -16.23 -2.24 3.57
C PRO A 206 -15.28 -2.93 2.57
N LEU A 207 -14.52 -2.14 1.80
CA LEU A 207 -13.54 -2.63 0.83
C LEU A 207 -12.13 -2.77 1.39
N ALA A 208 -11.92 -2.51 2.69
CA ALA A 208 -10.59 -2.56 3.28
C ALA A 208 -9.87 -3.88 2.98
N ALA A 209 -8.62 -3.78 2.52
CA ALA A 209 -7.77 -4.93 2.25
C ALA A 209 -7.18 -5.44 3.57
N LYS A 210 -7.54 -6.66 3.96
CA LYS A 210 -7.22 -7.25 5.26
C LYS A 210 -6.62 -8.64 5.14
N ASP A 211 -5.78 -8.98 6.12
CA ASP A 211 -5.27 -10.34 6.29
C ASP A 211 -6.32 -11.26 6.94
N ALA A 212 -5.96 -12.53 7.12
CA ALA A 212 -6.84 -13.53 7.72
C ALA A 212 -7.23 -13.22 9.19
N GLN A 213 -6.47 -12.37 9.88
CA GLN A 213 -6.75 -11.89 11.24
C GLN A 213 -7.57 -10.59 11.26
N GLY A 214 -7.97 -10.06 10.10
CA GLY A 214 -8.75 -8.83 9.99
C GLY A 214 -7.92 -7.55 10.13
N ARG A 215 -6.57 -7.63 10.10
CA ARG A 215 -5.67 -6.49 10.13
C ARG A 215 -5.43 -5.97 8.73
N LEU A 216 -5.21 -4.66 8.59
CA LEU A 216 -4.92 -4.05 7.29
C LEU A 216 -3.67 -4.66 6.64
N LEU A 217 -3.72 -4.88 5.32
CA LEU A 217 -2.57 -5.30 4.55
C LEU A 217 -1.51 -4.19 4.48
N CYS A 218 -0.25 -4.58 4.64
CA CYS A 218 0.90 -3.69 4.60
C CYS A 218 2.06 -4.35 3.88
N GLY A 219 2.69 -3.63 2.95
CA GLY A 219 3.95 -4.03 2.34
C GLY A 219 5.10 -3.14 2.81
N ALA A 220 6.32 -3.61 2.63
CA ALA A 220 7.53 -2.84 2.93
C ALA A 220 8.61 -3.05 1.86
N ALA A 221 9.27 -1.96 1.48
CA ALA A 221 10.38 -1.99 0.54
C ALA A 221 11.69 -2.38 1.25
N VAL A 222 12.50 -3.19 0.58
CA VAL A 222 13.86 -3.52 1.02
C VAL A 222 14.84 -3.34 -0.13
N GLY A 223 16.09 -3.03 0.21
CA GLY A 223 17.21 -3.05 -0.73
C GLY A 223 17.98 -4.37 -0.68
N ILE A 224 19.15 -4.38 -1.31
CA ILE A 224 20.04 -5.56 -1.36
C ILE A 224 21.33 -5.36 -0.54
N THR A 225 21.24 -4.55 0.50
CA THR A 225 22.36 -4.30 1.42
C THR A 225 22.73 -5.55 2.22
N ALA A 226 23.94 -5.59 2.78
CA ALA A 226 24.45 -6.73 3.54
C ALA A 226 23.55 -7.18 4.71
N ASN A 227 22.71 -6.27 5.23
CA ASN A 227 21.78 -6.55 6.32
C ASN A 227 20.33 -6.81 5.87
N VAL A 228 20.10 -7.14 4.60
CA VAL A 228 18.74 -7.35 4.04
C VAL A 228 17.94 -8.38 4.85
N LEU A 229 18.55 -9.52 5.21
CA LEU A 229 17.86 -10.55 6.00
C LEU A 229 17.48 -10.07 7.40
N ALA A 230 18.34 -9.28 8.06
CA ALA A 230 18.00 -8.68 9.35
C ALA A 230 16.81 -7.71 9.25
N ARG A 231 16.74 -6.91 8.16
CA ARG A 231 15.60 -6.04 7.88
C ARG A 231 14.33 -6.85 7.62
N VAL A 232 14.40 -7.88 6.79
CA VAL A 232 13.26 -8.77 6.52
C VAL A 232 12.78 -9.45 7.80
N ASP A 233 13.67 -9.93 8.66
CA ASP A 233 13.32 -10.55 9.95
C ASP A 233 12.53 -9.60 10.85
N ALA A 234 12.97 -8.34 10.98
CA ALA A 234 12.26 -7.33 11.75
C ALA A 234 10.87 -7.02 11.18
N LEU A 235 10.74 -6.96 9.85
CA LEU A 235 9.47 -6.73 9.16
C LEU A 235 8.51 -7.91 9.30
N VAL A 236 9.02 -9.15 9.22
CA VAL A 236 8.22 -10.38 9.46
C VAL A 236 7.72 -10.42 10.90
N LYS A 237 8.56 -10.07 11.89
CA LYS A 237 8.14 -9.93 13.28
C LYS A 237 7.07 -8.86 13.50
N ALA A 238 7.07 -7.81 12.67
CA ALA A 238 6.01 -6.80 12.63
C ALA A 238 4.76 -7.24 11.83
N ASN A 239 4.71 -8.48 11.34
CA ASN A 239 3.61 -9.06 10.54
C ASN A 239 3.40 -8.39 9.18
N VAL A 240 4.46 -8.01 8.48
CA VAL A 240 4.37 -7.52 7.10
C VAL A 240 3.76 -8.60 6.20
N ASP A 241 2.88 -8.20 5.27
CA ASP A 241 2.23 -9.15 4.35
C ASP A 241 3.04 -9.39 3.08
N VAL A 242 3.76 -8.36 2.62
CA VAL A 242 4.50 -8.38 1.35
C VAL A 242 5.82 -7.63 1.49
N ILE A 243 6.89 -8.22 1.00
CA ILE A 243 8.19 -7.54 0.83
C ILE A 243 8.37 -7.16 -0.64
N VAL A 244 8.83 -5.93 -0.88
CA VAL A 244 9.18 -5.43 -2.22
C VAL A 244 10.68 -5.21 -2.28
N ILE A 245 11.40 -6.06 -3.01
CA ILE A 245 12.80 -5.82 -3.35
C ILE A 245 12.83 -4.76 -4.45
N ASP A 246 13.25 -3.55 -4.07
CA ASP A 246 13.15 -2.35 -4.90
C ASP A 246 14.51 -1.92 -5.43
N SER A 247 14.73 -2.09 -6.73
CA SER A 247 15.96 -1.76 -7.45
C SER A 247 15.68 -0.99 -8.75
N ALA A 248 16.64 -0.18 -9.17
CA ALA A 248 16.59 0.45 -10.48
C ALA A 248 16.74 -0.56 -11.62
N HIS A 249 17.38 -1.72 -11.37
CA HIS A 249 17.56 -2.79 -12.35
C HIS A 249 17.41 -4.16 -11.69
N GLY A 250 16.20 -4.72 -11.78
CA GLY A 250 15.85 -6.01 -11.17
C GLY A 250 16.51 -7.24 -11.85
N HIS A 251 16.94 -7.11 -13.10
CA HIS A 251 17.62 -8.18 -13.83
C HIS A 251 19.13 -8.16 -13.58
N SER A 252 19.53 -8.24 -12.32
CA SER A 252 20.91 -8.32 -11.90
C SER A 252 21.13 -9.50 -10.96
N GLU A 253 22.32 -10.12 -10.99
CA GLU A 253 22.60 -11.31 -10.19
C GLU A 253 22.40 -11.06 -8.68
N ASN A 254 22.74 -9.87 -8.18
CA ASN A 254 22.56 -9.54 -6.78
C ASN A 254 21.08 -9.52 -6.38
N ILE A 255 20.19 -9.06 -7.24
CA ILE A 255 18.73 -9.07 -7.00
C ILE A 255 18.22 -10.51 -7.03
N LEU A 256 18.58 -11.31 -8.04
CA LEU A 256 18.18 -12.72 -8.15
C LEU A 256 18.66 -13.53 -6.94
N LYS A 257 19.88 -13.29 -6.48
CA LYS A 257 20.43 -13.89 -5.26
C LYS A 257 19.63 -13.48 -4.02
N ALA A 258 19.34 -12.20 -3.84
CA ALA A 258 18.57 -11.70 -2.71
C ALA A 258 17.14 -12.30 -2.68
N VAL A 259 16.48 -12.47 -3.82
CA VAL A 259 15.20 -13.16 -3.91
C VAL A 259 15.32 -14.59 -3.40
N ARG A 260 16.30 -15.35 -3.90
CA ARG A 260 16.52 -16.76 -3.48
C ARG A 260 16.80 -16.86 -1.97
N GLU A 261 17.66 -15.99 -1.43
CA GLU A 261 17.99 -15.96 0.01
C GLU A 261 16.79 -15.66 0.89
N ILE A 262 15.99 -14.64 0.54
CA ILE A 262 14.78 -14.30 1.28
C ILE A 262 13.75 -15.42 1.20
N LYS A 263 13.52 -16.00 0.02
CA LYS A 263 12.57 -17.11 -0.14
C LYS A 263 13.05 -18.39 0.55
N ALA A 264 14.36 -18.64 0.64
CA ALA A 264 14.91 -19.75 1.40
C ALA A 264 14.71 -19.56 2.92
N ALA A 265 14.91 -18.35 3.44
CA ALA A 265 14.71 -18.03 4.85
C ALA A 265 13.24 -17.96 5.26
N TYR A 266 12.36 -17.46 4.37
CA TYR A 266 10.94 -17.21 4.62
C TYR A 266 10.08 -17.73 3.44
N PRO A 267 9.88 -19.06 3.28
CA PRO A 267 9.19 -19.64 2.12
C PRO A 267 7.75 -19.12 1.91
N GLU A 268 7.04 -18.83 3.00
CA GLU A 268 5.63 -18.36 2.94
C GLU A 268 5.50 -16.86 2.70
N LEU A 269 6.56 -16.08 2.93
CA LEU A 269 6.55 -14.64 2.73
C LEU A 269 6.35 -14.31 1.25
N GLN A 270 5.42 -13.39 0.97
CA GLN A 270 5.18 -12.93 -0.38
C GLN A 270 6.23 -11.90 -0.78
N VAL A 271 6.96 -12.18 -1.87
CA VAL A 271 8.07 -11.35 -2.35
C VAL A 271 7.77 -10.83 -3.75
N ILE A 272 7.77 -9.51 -3.88
CA ILE A 272 7.73 -8.79 -5.15
C ILE A 272 9.15 -8.33 -5.45
N ALA A 273 9.61 -8.44 -6.68
CA ALA A 273 10.88 -7.85 -7.08
C ALA A 273 10.78 -7.08 -8.39
N GLY A 274 11.65 -6.12 -8.56
CA GLY A 274 11.78 -5.24 -9.72
C GLY A 274 12.82 -4.13 -9.49
N ASN A 275 12.94 -3.17 -10.43
CA ASN A 275 12.10 -3.06 -11.60
C ASN A 275 12.71 -3.75 -12.81
N VAL A 276 11.85 -4.26 -13.65
CA VAL A 276 12.23 -4.89 -14.93
C VAL A 276 11.37 -4.30 -16.06
N ALA A 277 11.72 -4.61 -17.31
CA ALA A 277 11.02 -4.09 -18.48
C ALA A 277 10.94 -5.06 -19.67
N THR A 278 11.37 -6.31 -19.48
CA THR A 278 11.41 -7.31 -20.55
C THR A 278 10.95 -8.69 -20.08
N GLY A 279 10.45 -9.51 -21.02
CA GLY A 279 10.04 -10.88 -20.71
C GLY A 279 11.20 -11.74 -20.17
N ALA A 280 12.42 -11.58 -20.71
CA ALA A 280 13.60 -12.30 -20.24
C ALA A 280 13.91 -11.98 -18.76
N SER A 281 13.85 -10.72 -18.36
CA SER A 281 14.06 -10.31 -16.98
C SER A 281 12.94 -10.79 -16.05
N THR A 282 11.71 -10.80 -16.54
CA THR A 282 10.55 -11.35 -15.83
C THR A 282 10.75 -12.84 -15.55
N LYS A 283 11.16 -13.62 -16.55
CA LYS A 283 11.45 -15.05 -16.40
C LYS A 283 12.53 -15.30 -15.34
N ALA A 284 13.63 -14.55 -15.38
CA ALA A 284 14.71 -14.68 -14.41
C ALA A 284 14.24 -14.44 -12.96
N LEU A 285 13.40 -13.42 -12.72
CA LEU A 285 12.82 -13.17 -11.40
C LEU A 285 11.87 -14.29 -10.94
N ILE A 286 11.03 -14.81 -11.85
CA ILE A 286 10.13 -15.93 -11.57
C ILE A 286 10.92 -17.18 -11.19
N GLU A 287 11.96 -17.52 -11.93
CA GLU A 287 12.85 -18.65 -11.64
C GLU A 287 13.62 -18.47 -10.33
N ALA A 288 13.88 -17.23 -9.91
CA ALA A 288 14.45 -16.94 -8.60
C ALA A 288 13.44 -17.12 -7.44
N GLY A 289 12.13 -17.19 -7.73
CA GLY A 289 11.09 -17.53 -6.75
C GLY A 289 10.17 -16.38 -6.32
N VAL A 290 10.07 -15.29 -7.08
CA VAL A 290 9.16 -14.18 -6.74
C VAL A 290 7.69 -14.58 -6.82
N ASP A 291 6.85 -13.87 -6.08
CA ASP A 291 5.40 -14.03 -6.05
C ASP A 291 4.65 -12.99 -6.91
N ALA A 292 5.33 -11.94 -7.34
CA ALA A 292 4.92 -10.98 -8.35
C ALA A 292 6.11 -10.22 -8.92
N VAL A 293 5.96 -9.63 -10.10
CA VAL A 293 7.01 -8.87 -10.79
C VAL A 293 6.60 -7.41 -10.96
N LYS A 294 7.47 -6.47 -10.57
CA LYS A 294 7.26 -5.03 -10.70
C LYS A 294 7.97 -4.49 -11.94
N VAL A 295 7.18 -3.87 -12.83
CA VAL A 295 7.58 -3.47 -14.18
C VAL A 295 7.60 -1.96 -14.34
N GLY A 296 8.74 -1.44 -14.80
CA GLY A 296 8.88 -0.01 -15.10
C GLY A 296 10.32 0.48 -14.95
N ILE A 297 10.99 0.73 -16.07
CA ILE A 297 12.33 1.33 -16.12
C ILE A 297 12.21 2.73 -16.74
N GLY A 298 12.31 3.75 -15.88
CA GLY A 298 12.33 5.15 -16.28
C GLY A 298 10.99 5.84 -16.60
N PRO A 299 9.76 5.27 -16.35
CA PRO A 299 8.52 5.96 -16.67
C PRO A 299 8.05 6.97 -15.61
N GLY A 300 8.64 6.96 -14.42
CA GLY A 300 8.21 7.83 -13.32
C GLY A 300 8.45 9.33 -13.61
N SER A 301 7.55 10.19 -13.14
CA SER A 301 7.57 11.64 -13.40
C SER A 301 8.83 12.35 -12.87
N ILE A 302 9.46 11.78 -11.84
CA ILE A 302 10.70 12.32 -11.21
C ILE A 302 11.95 11.51 -11.60
N CYS A 303 11.82 10.53 -12.50
CA CYS A 303 12.92 9.66 -12.92
C CYS A 303 13.66 10.26 -14.12
N THR A 304 14.98 10.29 -14.03
CA THR A 304 15.85 10.75 -15.13
C THR A 304 16.74 9.63 -15.69
N THR A 305 16.52 8.37 -15.34
CA THR A 305 17.30 7.22 -15.82
C THR A 305 17.40 7.18 -17.33
N ARG A 306 16.29 7.43 -18.04
CA ARG A 306 16.28 7.45 -19.52
C ARG A 306 17.14 8.54 -20.12
N VAL A 307 17.26 9.69 -19.43
CA VAL A 307 18.08 10.84 -19.90
C VAL A 307 19.52 10.69 -19.47
N VAL A 308 19.78 10.27 -18.24
CA VAL A 308 21.13 10.16 -17.66
C VAL A 308 21.86 8.91 -18.14
N ALA A 309 21.18 7.76 -18.13
CA ALA A 309 21.77 6.48 -18.50
C ALA A 309 21.43 6.02 -19.92
N GLY A 310 20.42 6.62 -20.56
CA GLY A 310 19.93 6.20 -21.88
C GLY A 310 19.17 4.87 -21.87
N ILE A 311 18.68 4.43 -20.71
CA ILE A 311 18.07 3.12 -20.50
C ILE A 311 16.59 3.26 -20.17
N GLY A 312 15.76 2.42 -20.79
CA GLY A 312 14.34 2.34 -20.49
C GLY A 312 13.54 1.65 -21.59
N VAL A 313 12.31 1.27 -21.24
CA VAL A 313 11.32 0.76 -22.19
C VAL A 313 10.01 1.53 -21.96
N PRO A 314 9.31 2.01 -22.99
CA PRO A 314 8.00 2.65 -22.86
C PRO A 314 7.01 1.71 -22.17
N GLN A 315 6.17 2.23 -21.28
CA GLN A 315 5.53 1.45 -20.22
C GLN A 315 4.50 0.42 -20.73
N VAL A 316 3.72 0.75 -21.76
CA VAL A 316 2.76 -0.21 -22.32
C VAL A 316 3.48 -1.42 -22.91
N THR A 317 4.56 -1.17 -23.70
CA THR A 317 5.42 -2.23 -24.24
C THR A 317 6.04 -3.07 -23.14
N ALA A 318 6.60 -2.44 -22.10
CA ALA A 318 7.21 -3.14 -20.98
C ALA A 318 6.21 -4.06 -20.26
N VAL A 319 4.99 -3.57 -20.00
CA VAL A 319 3.95 -4.36 -19.31
C VAL A 319 3.51 -5.53 -20.18
N MET A 320 3.27 -5.33 -21.50
CA MET A 320 2.88 -6.40 -22.41
C MET A 320 3.93 -7.50 -22.51
N ASP A 321 5.20 -7.12 -22.70
CA ASP A 321 6.31 -8.06 -22.84
C ASP A 321 6.53 -8.89 -21.55
N CYS A 322 6.45 -8.24 -20.39
CA CYS A 322 6.52 -8.91 -19.11
C CYS A 322 5.30 -9.80 -18.84
N TYR A 323 4.10 -9.35 -19.19
CA TYR A 323 2.87 -10.11 -18.99
C TYR A 323 2.82 -11.39 -19.84
N GLU A 324 3.26 -11.34 -21.08
CA GLU A 324 3.32 -12.52 -21.96
C GLU A 324 4.06 -13.69 -21.30
N VAL A 325 5.17 -13.40 -20.64
CA VAL A 325 5.92 -14.41 -19.89
C VAL A 325 5.25 -14.75 -18.56
N ALA A 326 4.93 -13.75 -17.75
CA ALA A 326 4.41 -13.96 -16.39
C ALA A 326 3.08 -14.71 -16.36
N ASN A 327 2.21 -14.50 -17.35
CA ASN A 327 0.92 -15.16 -17.47
C ASN A 327 1.05 -16.68 -17.60
N SER A 328 2.08 -17.18 -18.29
CA SER A 328 2.34 -18.61 -18.43
C SER A 328 2.73 -19.30 -17.12
N TYR A 329 3.20 -18.53 -16.13
CA TYR A 329 3.55 -18.99 -14.78
C TYR A 329 2.48 -18.63 -13.72
N GLY A 330 1.40 -17.95 -14.11
CA GLY A 330 0.40 -17.47 -13.16
C GLY A 330 0.93 -16.42 -12.19
N ILE A 331 1.93 -15.63 -12.58
CA ILE A 331 2.56 -14.58 -11.76
C ILE A 331 1.96 -13.23 -12.06
N PRO A 332 1.44 -12.49 -11.04
CA PRO A 332 0.93 -11.14 -11.24
C PRO A 332 1.99 -10.13 -11.66
N ILE A 333 1.59 -9.16 -12.49
CA ILE A 333 2.41 -8.03 -12.94
C ILE A 333 1.93 -6.75 -12.27
N ILE A 334 2.88 -5.93 -11.78
CA ILE A 334 2.64 -4.61 -11.22
C ILE A 334 3.22 -3.57 -12.16
N ALA A 335 2.37 -2.70 -12.72
CA ALA A 335 2.82 -1.57 -13.52
C ALA A 335 3.23 -0.42 -12.60
N ASP A 336 4.51 -0.05 -12.62
CA ASP A 336 5.09 0.96 -11.76
C ASP A 336 5.58 2.17 -12.56
N GLY A 337 4.90 3.32 -12.38
CA GLY A 337 5.24 4.59 -12.96
C GLY A 337 4.56 4.91 -14.29
N GLY A 338 4.62 6.19 -14.68
CA GLY A 338 4.05 6.72 -15.93
C GLY A 338 2.55 6.99 -15.90
N ILE A 339 1.85 6.69 -14.81
CA ILE A 339 0.40 6.88 -14.65
C ILE A 339 0.13 8.33 -14.23
N LYS A 340 -0.62 9.05 -15.05
CA LYS A 340 -1.01 10.46 -14.86
C LYS A 340 -2.52 10.62 -14.62
N TYR A 341 -3.32 9.75 -15.22
CA TYR A 341 -4.78 9.78 -15.21
C TYR A 341 -5.36 8.40 -14.91
N SER A 342 -6.62 8.34 -14.54
CA SER A 342 -7.35 7.07 -14.34
C SER A 342 -7.41 6.21 -15.62
N GLY A 343 -7.44 6.86 -16.79
CA GLY A 343 -7.39 6.16 -18.07
C GLY A 343 -6.08 5.37 -18.27
N ASP A 344 -4.97 5.83 -17.73
CA ASP A 344 -3.69 5.11 -17.80
C ASP A 344 -3.73 3.82 -16.98
N ILE A 345 -4.46 3.81 -15.84
CA ILE A 345 -4.71 2.59 -15.06
C ILE A 345 -5.46 1.57 -15.91
N THR A 346 -6.50 2.01 -16.62
CA THR A 346 -7.28 1.13 -17.53
C THR A 346 -6.39 0.56 -18.63
N LYS A 347 -5.52 1.39 -19.24
CA LYS A 347 -4.55 0.96 -20.25
C LYS A 347 -3.50 0.00 -19.68
N ALA A 348 -2.96 0.27 -18.49
CA ALA A 348 -1.99 -0.61 -17.85
C ALA A 348 -2.57 -2.00 -17.56
N ILE A 349 -3.81 -2.06 -17.07
CA ILE A 349 -4.50 -3.33 -16.83
C ILE A 349 -4.77 -4.06 -18.14
N ALA A 350 -5.29 -3.36 -19.15
CA ALA A 350 -5.51 -3.96 -20.47
C ALA A 350 -4.21 -4.47 -21.13
N ALA A 351 -3.06 -3.85 -20.82
CA ALA A 351 -1.75 -4.31 -21.24
C ALA A 351 -1.24 -5.55 -20.47
N GLY A 352 -1.90 -5.95 -19.37
CA GLY A 352 -1.58 -7.15 -18.61
C GLY A 352 -1.27 -6.94 -17.12
N ALA A 353 -1.23 -5.69 -16.63
CA ALA A 353 -1.00 -5.44 -15.22
C ALA A 353 -2.16 -5.94 -14.34
N ASN A 354 -1.83 -6.48 -13.18
CA ASN A 354 -2.79 -6.79 -12.13
C ASN A 354 -3.01 -5.58 -11.21
N VAL A 355 -1.95 -4.85 -10.90
CA VAL A 355 -1.93 -3.73 -9.97
C VAL A 355 -1.09 -2.60 -10.55
N CYS A 356 -1.46 -1.37 -10.26
CA CYS A 356 -0.69 -0.17 -10.60
C CYS A 356 -0.06 0.43 -9.34
N MET A 357 1.27 0.58 -9.34
CA MET A 357 1.98 1.34 -8.32
C MET A 357 2.10 2.79 -8.76
N MET A 358 1.75 3.71 -7.87
CA MET A 358 1.73 5.15 -8.14
C MET A 358 2.46 5.93 -7.06
N GLY A 359 3.30 6.88 -7.47
CA GLY A 359 4.00 7.83 -6.61
C GLY A 359 3.36 9.21 -6.66
N SER A 360 3.50 9.92 -7.80
CA SER A 360 3.04 11.31 -7.98
C SER A 360 1.55 11.50 -7.71
N MET A 361 0.72 10.50 -8.04
CA MET A 361 -0.73 10.55 -7.82
C MET A 361 -1.09 10.66 -6.34
N PHE A 362 -0.29 10.07 -5.46
CA PHE A 362 -0.53 10.05 -4.00
C PHE A 362 0.39 10.99 -3.22
N ALA A 363 1.50 11.45 -3.80
CA ALA A 363 2.45 12.34 -3.13
C ALA A 363 1.82 13.66 -2.67
N GLY A 364 0.79 14.17 -3.37
CA GLY A 364 0.05 15.37 -3.02
C GLY A 364 -1.01 15.18 -1.94
N CYS A 365 -1.27 13.96 -1.47
CA CYS A 365 -2.32 13.69 -0.48
C CYS A 365 -1.85 14.02 0.96
N ASP A 366 -2.81 14.30 1.84
CA ASP A 366 -2.56 14.60 3.25
C ASP A 366 -1.78 13.50 3.99
N GLU A 367 -2.00 12.26 3.60
CA GLU A 367 -1.44 11.08 4.24
C GLU A 367 0.01 10.80 3.85
N SER A 368 0.51 11.41 2.76
CA SER A 368 1.92 11.27 2.36
C SER A 368 2.85 12.03 3.33
N PRO A 369 4.08 11.53 3.57
CA PRO A 369 5.01 12.16 4.51
C PRO A 369 5.68 13.44 3.98
N GLY A 370 5.60 13.74 2.68
CA GLY A 370 6.17 14.95 2.10
C GLY A 370 5.69 16.22 2.79
N THR A 371 6.59 17.17 3.01
CA THR A 371 6.27 18.45 3.67
C THR A 371 5.41 19.35 2.80
N PHE A 372 4.61 20.19 3.43
CA PHE A 372 3.83 21.20 2.73
C PHE A 372 4.69 22.38 2.31
N GLU A 373 4.43 22.88 1.11
CA GLU A 373 4.98 24.12 0.58
C GLU A 373 3.86 25.05 0.11
N LEU A 374 4.01 26.35 0.36
CA LEU A 374 3.14 27.37 -0.21
C LEU A 374 3.90 28.06 -1.38
N TYR A 375 3.35 27.98 -2.57
CA TYR A 375 3.94 28.61 -3.75
C TYR A 375 2.85 29.29 -4.58
N GLN A 376 3.05 30.56 -4.93
CA GLN A 376 2.07 31.38 -5.66
C GLN A 376 0.64 31.32 -5.09
N GLY A 377 0.51 31.30 -3.74
CA GLY A 377 -0.78 31.24 -3.07
C GLY A 377 -1.45 29.86 -3.07
N ARG A 378 -0.85 28.83 -3.67
CA ARG A 378 -1.37 27.45 -3.71
C ARG A 378 -0.56 26.54 -2.80
N LYS A 379 -1.21 25.52 -2.24
CA LYS A 379 -0.54 24.45 -1.46
C LYS A 379 0.02 23.39 -2.36
N TYR A 380 1.24 22.98 -2.04
CA TYR A 380 1.96 21.87 -2.67
C TYR A 380 2.53 20.95 -1.61
N LYS A 381 2.95 19.77 -2.02
CA LYS A 381 3.76 18.85 -1.20
C LYS A 381 5.05 18.52 -1.92
N VAL A 382 6.12 18.41 -1.14
CA VAL A 382 7.42 17.96 -1.65
C VAL A 382 7.30 16.53 -2.16
N TYR A 383 7.83 16.30 -3.35
CA TYR A 383 7.90 15.00 -3.98
C TYR A 383 9.27 14.82 -4.64
N ARG A 384 9.94 13.71 -4.33
CA ARG A 384 11.27 13.44 -4.87
C ARG A 384 11.43 12.01 -5.34
N GLY A 385 12.29 11.83 -6.35
CA GLY A 385 12.71 10.52 -6.82
C GLY A 385 13.67 9.85 -5.85
N MET A 386 13.61 8.53 -5.76
CA MET A 386 14.56 7.74 -4.96
C MET A 386 16.00 7.86 -5.49
N GLY A 387 16.19 8.27 -6.76
CA GLY A 387 17.47 8.59 -7.37
C GLY A 387 17.88 10.06 -7.25
N SER A 388 17.16 10.91 -6.53
CA SER A 388 17.57 12.27 -6.22
C SER A 388 18.75 12.29 -5.22
N ILE A 389 19.51 13.36 -5.20
CA ILE A 389 20.67 13.49 -4.29
C ILE A 389 20.23 13.30 -2.85
N ALA A 390 19.21 14.04 -2.41
CA ALA A 390 18.75 13.96 -1.02
C ALA A 390 18.17 12.58 -0.65
N ALA A 391 17.47 11.90 -1.55
CA ALA A 391 16.99 10.53 -1.28
C ALA A 391 18.15 9.54 -1.18
N MET A 392 19.17 9.68 -2.05
CA MET A 392 20.37 8.83 -2.00
C MET A 392 21.18 9.04 -0.72
N GLU A 393 21.32 10.27 -0.25
CA GLU A 393 22.00 10.60 1.01
C GLU A 393 21.27 10.03 2.22
N ASN A 394 19.94 9.87 2.14
CA ASN A 394 19.09 9.34 3.18
C ASN A 394 18.88 7.81 3.11
N GLY A 395 19.56 7.07 2.22
CA GLY A 395 19.55 5.60 2.26
C GLY A 395 19.21 4.88 0.96
N SER A 396 18.96 5.57 -0.17
CA SER A 396 18.59 4.91 -1.43
C SER A 396 19.75 4.67 -2.41
N LYS A 397 21.01 4.83 -1.96
CA LYS A 397 22.22 4.59 -2.80
C LYS A 397 22.29 3.17 -3.36
N ASP A 398 21.89 2.18 -2.58
CA ASP A 398 21.86 0.77 -2.94
C ASP A 398 20.92 0.48 -4.12
N ARG A 399 19.81 1.22 -4.25
CA ARG A 399 18.89 1.11 -5.37
C ARG A 399 19.58 1.37 -6.73
N TYR A 400 20.58 2.25 -6.74
CA TYR A 400 21.32 2.70 -7.92
C TYR A 400 22.76 2.19 -7.95
N PHE A 401 23.10 1.18 -7.13
CA PHE A 401 24.45 0.57 -7.05
C PHE A 401 25.56 1.58 -6.74
N GLN A 402 25.26 2.62 -5.95
CA GLN A 402 26.18 3.71 -5.61
C GLN A 402 26.55 3.77 -4.13
N GLU A 403 26.44 2.67 -3.39
CA GLU A 403 26.72 2.60 -1.95
C GLU A 403 28.13 3.10 -1.59
N ASN A 404 29.11 2.74 -2.40
CA ASN A 404 30.54 3.08 -2.21
C ASN A 404 31.01 4.27 -3.05
N ALA A 405 30.10 4.99 -3.72
CA ALA A 405 30.46 6.09 -4.59
C ALA A 405 30.93 7.31 -3.78
N LYS A 406 32.10 7.85 -4.12
CA LYS A 406 32.63 9.10 -3.53
C LYS A 406 31.83 10.34 -3.95
N LYS A 407 31.23 10.30 -5.13
CA LYS A 407 30.37 11.35 -5.69
C LYS A 407 29.17 10.66 -6.34
N LEU A 408 27.98 11.13 -6.05
CA LEU A 408 26.74 10.56 -6.56
C LEU A 408 26.44 11.05 -7.98
N VAL A 409 25.88 10.15 -8.80
CA VAL A 409 25.28 10.46 -10.10
C VAL A 409 23.77 10.25 -9.96
N PRO A 410 22.97 11.33 -9.82
CA PRO A 410 21.54 11.21 -9.60
C PRO A 410 20.82 10.74 -10.87
N GLU A 411 19.83 9.88 -10.69
CA GLU A 411 18.90 9.43 -11.72
C GLU A 411 17.45 9.82 -11.37
N GLY A 412 17.29 10.90 -10.64
CA GLY A 412 16.01 11.46 -10.25
C GLY A 412 16.14 12.90 -9.78
N VAL A 413 15.00 13.59 -9.79
CA VAL A 413 14.90 14.99 -9.39
C VAL A 413 14.03 15.15 -8.15
N GLU A 414 14.12 16.32 -7.53
CA GLU A 414 13.24 16.80 -6.47
C GLU A 414 12.32 17.88 -7.03
N GLY A 415 11.08 17.87 -6.57
CA GLY A 415 10.08 18.84 -7.00
C GLY A 415 8.92 18.90 -6.02
N ARG A 416 7.82 19.45 -6.46
CA ARG A 416 6.58 19.53 -5.70
C ARG A 416 5.42 19.13 -6.59
N VAL A 417 4.38 18.59 -5.97
CA VAL A 417 3.10 18.25 -6.60
C VAL A 417 1.99 19.05 -5.95
N ALA A 418 0.96 19.38 -6.70
CA ALA A 418 -0.20 20.07 -6.17
C ALA A 418 -0.83 19.26 -5.02
N TYR A 419 -1.26 19.96 -3.97
CA TYR A 419 -2.02 19.35 -2.88
C TYR A 419 -3.37 18.85 -3.37
N LYS A 420 -3.73 17.62 -2.99
CA LYS A 420 -4.92 16.91 -3.49
C LYS A 420 -5.95 16.55 -2.42
N GLY A 421 -5.76 16.97 -1.16
CA GLY A 421 -6.62 16.57 -0.05
C GLY A 421 -6.37 15.13 0.39
N HIS A 422 -7.43 14.44 0.82
CA HIS A 422 -7.31 13.06 1.31
C HIS A 422 -7.14 12.04 0.18
N VAL A 423 -6.37 10.98 0.46
CA VAL A 423 -6.16 9.88 -0.51
C VAL A 423 -7.47 9.20 -0.89
N GLU A 424 -8.45 9.16 0.01
CA GLU A 424 -9.79 8.61 -0.23
C GLU A 424 -10.46 9.25 -1.44
N ASP A 425 -10.41 10.59 -1.55
CA ASP A 425 -11.00 11.33 -2.68
C ASP A 425 -10.26 11.03 -3.99
N THR A 426 -8.93 10.99 -3.93
CA THR A 426 -8.10 10.64 -5.09
C THR A 426 -8.40 9.21 -5.58
N VAL A 427 -8.45 8.22 -4.68
CA VAL A 427 -8.76 6.83 -5.00
C VAL A 427 -10.16 6.71 -5.58
N PHE A 428 -11.14 7.42 -5.02
CA PHE A 428 -12.51 7.42 -5.53
C PHE A 428 -12.57 7.85 -7.00
N GLN A 429 -11.89 8.94 -7.37
CA GLN A 429 -11.84 9.41 -8.76
C GLN A 429 -11.11 8.40 -9.68
N LEU A 430 -10.00 7.83 -9.23
CA LEU A 430 -9.22 6.87 -10.02
C LEU A 430 -10.02 5.58 -10.29
N ILE A 431 -10.70 5.04 -9.27
CA ILE A 431 -11.55 3.85 -9.41
C ILE A 431 -12.78 4.15 -10.27
N GLY A 432 -13.38 5.33 -10.11
CA GLY A 432 -14.47 5.77 -10.97
C GLY A 432 -14.10 5.76 -12.45
N GLY A 433 -12.92 6.31 -12.80
CA GLY A 433 -12.40 6.31 -14.16
C GLY A 433 -12.07 4.90 -14.67
N LEU A 434 -11.47 4.03 -13.84
CA LEU A 434 -11.23 2.63 -14.20
C LEU A 434 -12.54 1.89 -14.50
N ARG A 435 -13.54 2.00 -13.62
CA ARG A 435 -14.87 1.37 -13.81
C ARG A 435 -15.54 1.86 -15.08
N SER A 436 -15.43 3.16 -15.38
CA SER A 436 -15.93 3.73 -16.64
C SER A 436 -15.25 3.10 -17.85
N GLY A 437 -13.91 3.03 -17.84
CA GLY A 437 -13.13 2.39 -18.91
C GLY A 437 -13.47 0.92 -19.10
N MET A 438 -13.64 0.16 -18.02
CA MET A 438 -14.07 -1.23 -18.05
C MET A 438 -15.48 -1.36 -18.64
N GLY A 439 -16.39 -0.45 -18.29
CA GLY A 439 -17.74 -0.37 -18.86
C GLY A 439 -17.71 -0.15 -20.38
N TYR A 440 -16.90 0.78 -20.88
CA TYR A 440 -16.72 1.01 -22.32
C TYR A 440 -16.12 -0.20 -23.05
N CYS A 441 -15.26 -0.97 -22.39
CA CYS A 441 -14.67 -2.18 -22.98
C CYS A 441 -15.53 -3.44 -22.82
N GLY A 442 -16.67 -3.38 -22.12
CA GLY A 442 -17.51 -4.55 -21.83
C GLY A 442 -16.83 -5.57 -20.90
N ALA A 443 -15.90 -5.11 -20.05
CA ALA A 443 -15.13 -5.95 -19.16
C ALA A 443 -15.73 -5.95 -17.74
N GLU A 444 -16.27 -7.08 -17.30
CA GLU A 444 -16.92 -7.25 -16.00
C GLU A 444 -15.93 -7.37 -14.83
N ASN A 445 -14.68 -7.72 -15.14
CA ASN A 445 -13.58 -7.85 -14.16
C ASN A 445 -12.22 -7.56 -14.80
N ILE A 446 -11.17 -7.50 -13.96
CA ILE A 446 -9.78 -7.21 -14.37
C ILE A 446 -9.28 -8.21 -15.43
N GLU A 447 -9.50 -9.50 -15.23
CA GLU A 447 -9.02 -10.54 -16.16
C GLU A 447 -9.71 -10.45 -17.53
N LYS A 448 -11.00 -10.05 -17.55
CA LYS A 448 -11.71 -9.82 -18.79
C LYS A 448 -11.12 -8.63 -19.56
N LEU A 449 -10.77 -7.53 -18.88
CA LEU A 449 -10.13 -6.39 -19.52
C LEU A 449 -8.79 -6.74 -20.16
N LYS A 450 -7.96 -7.56 -19.51
CA LYS A 450 -6.68 -8.04 -20.06
C LYS A 450 -6.87 -8.85 -21.35
N THR A 451 -7.91 -9.67 -21.40
CA THR A 451 -8.14 -10.60 -22.54
C THR A 451 -8.94 -10.01 -23.69
N THR A 452 -9.75 -8.99 -23.43
CA THR A 452 -10.64 -8.39 -24.46
C THR A 452 -10.26 -6.96 -24.84
N GLY A 453 -9.43 -6.28 -24.04
CA GLY A 453 -8.96 -4.93 -24.33
C GLY A 453 -8.19 -4.88 -25.67
N ARG A 454 -8.55 -3.93 -26.54
CA ARG A 454 -7.87 -3.70 -27.80
C ARG A 454 -7.37 -2.27 -27.88
N PHE A 455 -6.12 -2.12 -28.26
CA PHE A 455 -5.50 -0.81 -28.40
C PHE A 455 -5.50 -0.35 -29.86
N ILE A 456 -5.65 0.96 -30.03
CA ILE A 456 -5.33 1.66 -31.28
C ILE A 456 -4.19 2.65 -31.00
N LYS A 457 -3.18 2.68 -31.86
CA LYS A 457 -2.13 3.70 -31.81
C LYS A 457 -2.68 5.03 -32.25
N ILE A 458 -2.28 6.09 -31.57
CA ILE A 458 -2.68 7.46 -31.87
C ILE A 458 -1.47 8.33 -32.21
N SER A 459 -1.71 9.43 -32.90
CA SER A 459 -0.70 10.45 -33.20
C SER A 459 -0.67 11.52 -32.10
N ALA A 460 0.37 12.37 -32.12
CA ALA A 460 0.44 13.54 -31.26
C ALA A 460 -0.78 14.50 -31.47
N ALA A 461 -1.33 14.56 -32.68
CA ALA A 461 -2.54 15.33 -32.95
C ALA A 461 -3.77 14.72 -32.24
N SER A 462 -3.91 13.39 -32.26
CA SER A 462 -4.98 12.70 -31.53
C SER A 462 -4.81 12.78 -30.01
N LEU A 463 -3.58 12.81 -29.51
CA LEU A 463 -3.34 13.05 -28.10
C LEU A 463 -3.85 14.44 -27.69
N LYS A 464 -3.56 15.48 -28.48
CA LYS A 464 -4.08 16.83 -28.25
C LYS A 464 -5.61 16.88 -28.32
N GLU A 465 -6.23 16.18 -29.26
CA GLU A 465 -7.68 16.01 -29.39
C GLU A 465 -8.31 15.34 -28.16
N SER A 466 -7.57 14.47 -27.49
CA SER A 466 -8.03 13.75 -26.28
C SER A 466 -8.15 14.62 -25.04
N HIS A 467 -7.54 15.80 -25.04
CA HIS A 467 -7.65 16.78 -23.95
C HIS A 467 -8.65 17.89 -24.33
N PRO A 468 -9.27 18.57 -23.36
CA PRO A 468 -10.09 19.74 -23.63
C PRO A 468 -9.32 20.75 -24.49
N HIS A 469 -9.91 21.17 -25.61
CA HIS A 469 -9.31 22.10 -26.55
C HIS A 469 -10.35 23.11 -27.02
N ASP A 470 -9.90 24.26 -27.52
CA ASP A 470 -10.74 25.36 -28.02
C ASP A 470 -11.72 25.95 -26.97
N ILE A 471 -11.41 25.78 -25.67
CA ILE A 471 -12.14 26.36 -24.56
C ILE A 471 -11.17 26.87 -23.47
N HIS A 472 -11.63 27.81 -22.66
CA HIS A 472 -10.98 28.16 -21.40
C HIS A 472 -11.69 27.44 -20.26
N ILE A 473 -10.94 26.61 -19.50
CA ILE A 473 -11.49 25.91 -18.34
C ILE A 473 -11.69 26.94 -17.23
N THR A 474 -12.95 27.22 -16.88
CA THR A 474 -13.29 28.15 -15.81
C THR A 474 -13.49 27.46 -14.45
N LYS A 475 -13.67 26.13 -14.46
CA LYS A 475 -13.77 25.30 -13.27
C LYS A 475 -13.16 23.94 -13.56
N GLU A 476 -12.10 23.60 -12.84
CA GLU A 476 -11.46 22.28 -12.94
C GLU A 476 -12.38 21.15 -12.45
N ALA A 477 -12.27 19.98 -13.08
CA ALA A 477 -12.92 18.77 -12.60
C ALA A 477 -12.04 18.10 -11.51
N PRO A 478 -12.64 17.36 -10.55
CA PRO A 478 -11.86 16.70 -9.49
C PRO A 478 -10.82 15.70 -10.01
N ASN A 479 -10.98 15.22 -11.24
CA ASN A 479 -10.15 14.21 -11.89
C ASN A 479 -9.38 14.74 -13.12
N TYR A 480 -9.47 16.03 -13.39
CA TYR A 480 -8.75 16.68 -14.48
C TYR A 480 -8.36 18.10 -14.09
N SER A 481 -7.06 18.36 -14.07
CA SER A 481 -6.48 19.70 -13.90
C SER A 481 -5.61 20.04 -15.11
N VAL A 482 -5.50 21.31 -15.41
CA VAL A 482 -4.54 21.81 -16.41
C VAL A 482 -3.23 21.99 -15.68
N ASP A 483 -2.18 21.24 -16.06
CA ASP A 483 -0.83 21.53 -15.62
C ASP A 483 -0.41 22.88 -16.24
N GLU A 484 -0.16 23.89 -15.38
CA GLU A 484 0.50 25.15 -15.76
C GLU A 484 2.01 25.01 -15.79
#